data_d9e999ffdefddaad148c6fccaa1080b3
#
_entry.id   d9e999ffdefddaad148c6fccaa1080b3
#
_cell.length_a   1.000
_cell.length_b   1.000
_cell.length_c   1.000
_cell.angle_alpha   90.00
_cell.angle_beta   90.00
_cell.angle_gamma   90.00
#
_symmetry.space_group_name_H-M   'P 1'
#
loop_
_entity.id
_entity.type
_entity.pdbx_description
1 polymer ?
#
loop_
_entity_poly.entity_id
_entity_poly.type
_entity_poly.pdbx_seq_one_letter_code
_entity_poly.pdbx_strand_id
1 'polypeptide(L)'
;MLNDLLRKDFIVHYNITSNDVVVDYQTTAAEEFDLDDMPSPIKILPLGKGGLSFEGNSEQIEVVHYEDFIAQCKKPQVFANGRKRCDYVVCSMRQAENKGHVILAELTSALGGAYNLARPIRKGQDLEYRGGKYEKAAKQLGESLATLMEVPTIRSYFNCMEDKQCLMAYKINSYDDPLKRMLHPMDRYLMIESAETQNNGAEIADVIINSFGFTYRRISHGAYYQL
;
A
#
# COMPACT_ATOMS: atom_id res chain seq x y z
N MET A 1 -9.97 -13.41 -11.02
CA MET A 1 -9.46 -12.93 -9.73
C MET A 1 -8.00 -12.53 -9.90
N LEU A 2 -7.50 -11.61 -9.09
CA LEU A 2 -6.13 -11.12 -9.24
C LEU A 2 -5.10 -12.24 -9.06
N ASN A 3 -5.31 -13.14 -8.08
CA ASN A 3 -4.41 -14.27 -7.85
C ASN A 3 -4.22 -15.14 -9.10
N ASP A 4 -5.29 -15.36 -9.87
CA ASP A 4 -5.23 -16.14 -11.13
C ASP A 4 -4.44 -15.40 -12.20
N LEU A 5 -4.65 -14.08 -12.32
CA LEU A 5 -3.91 -13.23 -13.26
C LEU A 5 -2.42 -13.19 -12.93
N LEU A 6 -2.08 -13.15 -11.63
CA LEU A 6 -0.68 -13.21 -11.20
C LEU A 6 -0.04 -14.56 -11.52
N ARG A 7 -0.75 -15.66 -11.24
CA ARG A 7 -0.24 -17.03 -11.50
C ARG A 7 -0.10 -17.39 -12.97
N LYS A 8 -0.90 -16.77 -13.82
CA LYS A 8 -0.94 -17.08 -15.26
C LYS A 8 -0.31 -15.98 -16.09
N ASP A 9 -1.00 -14.85 -16.17
CA ASP A 9 -0.66 -13.79 -17.13
C ASP A 9 0.59 -13.02 -16.72
N PHE A 10 0.76 -12.70 -15.45
CA PHE A 10 1.94 -11.99 -14.96
C PHE A 10 3.22 -12.82 -15.14
N ILE A 11 3.16 -14.10 -14.75
CA ILE A 11 4.30 -15.03 -14.88
C ILE A 11 4.69 -15.18 -16.35
N VAL A 12 3.71 -15.34 -17.24
CA VAL A 12 3.95 -15.45 -18.68
C VAL A 12 4.52 -14.16 -19.24
N HIS A 13 3.90 -13.01 -18.93
CA HIS A 13 4.33 -11.70 -19.43
C HIS A 13 5.81 -11.42 -19.10
N TYR A 14 6.23 -11.72 -17.88
CA TYR A 14 7.61 -11.52 -17.46
C TYR A 14 8.52 -12.73 -17.71
N ASN A 15 8.05 -13.80 -18.35
CA ASN A 15 8.75 -15.06 -18.56
C ASN A 15 9.38 -15.59 -17.26
N ILE A 16 8.64 -15.62 -16.17
CA ILE A 16 9.09 -16.14 -14.87
C ILE A 16 8.94 -17.66 -14.90
N THR A 17 9.96 -18.38 -14.40
CA THR A 17 9.86 -19.84 -14.27
C THR A 17 8.86 -20.17 -13.17
N SER A 18 7.73 -20.76 -13.54
CA SER A 18 6.52 -20.85 -12.72
C SER A 18 6.52 -21.91 -11.62
N ASN A 19 7.47 -22.85 -11.64
CA ASN A 19 7.34 -24.07 -10.83
C ASN A 19 7.39 -23.86 -9.31
N ASP A 20 7.83 -22.70 -8.85
CA ASP A 20 8.05 -22.42 -7.42
C ASP A 20 7.38 -21.14 -6.92
N VAL A 21 6.63 -20.43 -7.77
CA VAL A 21 6.02 -19.15 -7.37
C VAL A 21 4.60 -19.37 -6.84
N VAL A 22 4.40 -19.03 -5.57
CA VAL A 22 3.12 -19.16 -4.88
C VAL A 22 2.56 -17.76 -4.66
N VAL A 23 1.28 -17.55 -5.00
CA VAL A 23 0.55 -16.34 -4.63
C VAL A 23 -0.10 -16.59 -3.28
N ASP A 24 0.38 -15.91 -2.25
CA ASP A 24 -0.25 -15.88 -0.94
C ASP A 24 -1.40 -14.89 -0.95
N TYR A 25 -2.62 -15.37 -0.70
CA TYR A 25 -3.82 -14.54 -0.70
C TYR A 25 -4.88 -15.08 0.26
N GLN A 26 -5.72 -14.19 0.73
CA GLN A 26 -6.95 -14.52 1.46
C GLN A 26 -8.14 -13.78 0.89
N THR A 27 -9.33 -14.29 1.17
CA THR A 27 -10.58 -13.62 0.81
C THR A 27 -11.41 -13.32 2.04
N THR A 28 -12.15 -12.20 2.02
CA THR A 28 -13.05 -11.82 3.08
C THR A 28 -14.33 -11.19 2.53
N ALA A 29 -15.43 -11.41 3.22
CA ALA A 29 -16.69 -10.69 3.06
C ALA A 29 -17.05 -9.96 4.36
N ALA A 30 -16.10 -9.84 5.29
CA ALA A 30 -16.31 -9.09 6.52
C ALA A 30 -16.56 -7.62 6.20
N GLU A 31 -17.54 -7.00 6.86
CA GLU A 31 -17.87 -5.58 6.71
C GLU A 31 -16.70 -4.69 7.14
N GLU A 32 -15.92 -5.16 8.11
CA GLU A 32 -14.77 -4.48 8.69
C GLU A 32 -13.60 -5.47 8.81
N PHE A 33 -12.39 -5.03 8.47
CA PHE A 33 -11.19 -5.84 8.65
C PHE A 33 -9.92 -4.99 8.64
N ASP A 34 -8.86 -5.56 9.19
CA ASP A 34 -7.53 -4.95 9.22
C ASP A 34 -6.51 -5.78 8.43
N LEU A 35 -5.49 -5.07 7.93
CA LEU A 35 -4.23 -5.63 7.48
C LEU A 35 -3.09 -5.13 8.36
N ASP A 36 -2.05 -5.95 8.55
CA ASP A 36 -0.84 -5.56 9.26
C ASP A 36 0.41 -5.97 8.47
N ASP A 37 1.52 -5.30 8.69
CA ASP A 37 2.83 -5.64 8.12
C ASP A 37 3.34 -6.93 8.77
N MET A 38 2.94 -8.04 8.20
CA MET A 38 3.23 -9.39 8.71
C MET A 38 3.83 -10.27 7.60
N PRO A 39 4.77 -11.15 7.96
CA PRO A 39 5.29 -12.14 7.01
C PRO A 39 4.19 -13.14 6.59
N SER A 40 4.40 -13.77 5.45
CA SER A 40 3.53 -14.87 4.99
C SER A 40 3.39 -15.99 6.06
N PRO A 41 2.21 -16.61 6.16
CA PRO A 41 1.02 -16.38 5.35
C PRO A 41 0.25 -15.14 5.77
N ILE A 42 -0.37 -14.48 4.78
CA ILE A 42 -1.26 -13.32 5.02
C ILE A 42 -2.33 -13.67 6.05
N LYS A 43 -2.67 -12.68 6.88
CA LYS A 43 -3.79 -12.81 7.84
C LYS A 43 -4.64 -11.55 7.78
N ILE A 44 -5.90 -11.74 7.46
CA ILE A 44 -6.93 -10.71 7.62
C ILE A 44 -7.33 -10.70 9.09
N LEU A 45 -7.23 -9.55 9.72
CA LEU A 45 -7.41 -9.37 11.16
C LEU A 45 -8.78 -8.72 11.45
N PRO A 46 -9.34 -8.92 12.64
CA PRO A 46 -10.46 -8.12 13.10
C PRO A 46 -10.08 -6.64 13.23
N LEU A 47 -11.05 -5.74 13.09
CA LEU A 47 -10.88 -4.30 13.23
C LEU A 47 -10.13 -3.92 14.53
N GLY A 48 -9.22 -2.97 14.44
CA GLY A 48 -8.41 -2.49 15.56
C GLY A 48 -7.22 -3.38 15.94
N LYS A 49 -6.88 -4.38 15.12
CA LYS A 49 -5.76 -5.32 15.38
C LYS A 49 -4.59 -5.17 14.40
N GLY A 50 -4.78 -4.43 13.31
CA GLY A 50 -3.77 -4.22 12.28
C GLY A 50 -3.26 -2.78 12.18
N GLY A 51 -2.52 -2.51 11.13
CA GLY A 51 -1.96 -1.20 10.81
C GLY A 51 -2.75 -0.40 9.79
N LEU A 52 -3.62 -1.06 9.02
CA LEU A 52 -4.53 -0.45 8.04
C LEU A 52 -5.91 -1.08 8.19
N SER A 53 -6.89 -0.23 8.46
CA SER A 53 -8.28 -0.63 8.69
C SER A 53 -9.16 -0.30 7.49
N PHE A 54 -10.06 -1.22 7.16
CA PHE A 54 -11.11 -1.08 6.15
C PHE A 54 -12.48 -1.24 6.80
N GLU A 55 -13.44 -0.39 6.39
CA GLU A 55 -14.83 -0.44 6.83
C GLU A 55 -15.80 -0.30 5.65
N GLY A 56 -17.04 -0.73 5.84
CA GLY A 56 -18.13 -0.60 4.86
C GLY A 56 -18.08 -1.59 3.71
N ASN A 57 -17.26 -2.64 3.82
CA ASN A 57 -17.21 -3.66 2.78
C ASN A 57 -18.56 -4.40 2.67
N SER A 58 -19.11 -4.43 1.46
CA SER A 58 -20.36 -5.10 1.14
C SER A 58 -20.22 -6.24 0.14
N GLU A 59 -18.98 -6.60 -0.22
CA GLU A 59 -18.70 -7.60 -1.25
C GLU A 59 -17.57 -8.55 -0.85
N GLN A 60 -17.31 -9.53 -1.71
CA GLN A 60 -16.16 -10.43 -1.54
C GLN A 60 -14.89 -9.73 -2.03
N ILE A 61 -13.96 -9.53 -1.12
CA ILE A 61 -12.64 -8.93 -1.36
C ILE A 61 -11.57 -10.01 -1.39
N GLU A 62 -10.64 -9.90 -2.31
CA GLU A 62 -9.39 -10.66 -2.37
C GLU A 62 -8.23 -9.77 -1.91
N VAL A 63 -7.44 -10.24 -0.96
CA VAL A 63 -6.22 -9.59 -0.48
C VAL A 63 -5.03 -10.45 -0.85
N VAL A 64 -4.10 -9.91 -1.63
CA VAL A 64 -2.89 -10.58 -2.09
C VAL A 64 -1.67 -9.97 -1.41
N HIS A 65 -0.80 -10.81 -0.85
CA HIS A 65 0.52 -10.41 -0.35
C HIS A 65 1.49 -10.23 -1.52
N TYR A 66 1.48 -9.01 -2.08
CA TYR A 66 2.18 -8.73 -3.33
C TYR A 66 3.71 -8.67 -3.16
N GLU A 67 4.20 -8.14 -2.03
CA GLU A 67 5.63 -8.11 -1.77
C GLU A 67 6.23 -9.52 -1.77
N ASP A 68 5.58 -10.47 -1.09
CA ASP A 68 6.04 -11.86 -1.03
C ASP A 68 5.99 -12.56 -2.40
N PHE A 69 4.92 -12.31 -3.18
CA PHE A 69 4.82 -12.80 -4.54
C PHE A 69 6.00 -12.32 -5.41
N ILE A 70 6.28 -11.01 -5.40
CA ILE A 70 7.39 -10.43 -6.18
C ILE A 70 8.76 -10.91 -5.66
N ALA A 71 8.90 -11.15 -4.35
CA ALA A 71 10.14 -11.67 -3.78
C ALA A 71 10.53 -13.04 -4.35
N GLN A 72 9.54 -13.85 -4.70
CA GLN A 72 9.74 -15.17 -5.30
C GLN A 72 10.08 -15.09 -6.79
N CYS A 73 9.72 -14.00 -7.47
CA CYS A 73 9.96 -13.79 -8.89
C CYS A 73 11.44 -13.51 -9.18
N LYS A 74 12.26 -14.57 -9.19
CA LYS A 74 13.72 -14.50 -9.37
C LYS A 74 14.10 -14.15 -10.81
N LYS A 75 13.82 -12.93 -11.27
CA LYS A 75 14.33 -12.43 -12.53
C LYS A 75 15.27 -11.25 -12.29
N PRO A 76 16.61 -11.47 -12.42
CA PRO A 76 17.60 -10.45 -12.13
C PRO A 76 17.38 -9.12 -12.87
N GLN A 77 16.92 -9.19 -14.12
CA GLN A 77 16.78 -8.00 -14.97
C GLN A 77 15.54 -7.14 -14.68
N VAL A 78 14.50 -7.70 -14.08
CA VAL A 78 13.23 -7.01 -13.86
C VAL A 78 12.98 -6.71 -12.38
N PHE A 79 13.32 -7.65 -11.48
CA PHE A 79 12.94 -7.55 -10.06
C PHE A 79 14.13 -7.48 -9.09
N ALA A 80 15.36 -7.84 -9.53
CA ALA A 80 16.48 -8.09 -8.62
C ALA A 80 17.19 -6.84 -8.09
N ASN A 81 17.10 -5.70 -8.76
CA ASN A 81 17.87 -4.51 -8.39
C ASN A 81 17.04 -3.47 -7.63
N GLY A 82 16.22 -3.94 -6.66
CA GLY A 82 15.56 -3.02 -5.74
C GLY A 82 14.32 -2.34 -6.31
N ARG A 83 13.61 -2.94 -7.26
CA ARG A 83 12.22 -2.52 -7.52
C ARG A 83 11.48 -2.62 -6.21
N LYS A 84 11.08 -1.48 -5.73
CA LYS A 84 10.28 -1.35 -4.54
C LYS A 84 8.91 -1.95 -4.84
N ARG A 85 8.32 -2.60 -3.87
CA ARG A 85 7.07 -3.33 -4.00
C ARG A 85 6.21 -2.98 -2.81
N CYS A 86 4.91 -2.79 -3.05
CA CYS A 86 3.95 -2.59 -1.98
C CYS A 86 3.66 -3.93 -1.28
N ASP A 87 3.17 -3.86 -0.06
CA ASP A 87 2.89 -5.05 0.75
C ASP A 87 1.70 -5.82 0.19
N TYR A 88 0.58 -5.14 -0.05
CA TYR A 88 -0.69 -5.78 -0.41
C TYR A 88 -1.35 -5.18 -1.64
N VAL A 89 -2.11 -6.02 -2.34
CA VAL A 89 -3.12 -5.58 -3.30
C VAL A 89 -4.48 -6.14 -2.86
N VAL A 90 -5.43 -5.24 -2.66
CA VAL A 90 -6.80 -5.53 -2.24
C VAL A 90 -7.72 -5.29 -3.43
N CYS A 91 -8.52 -6.29 -3.82
CA CYS A 91 -9.38 -6.20 -4.98
C CYS A 91 -10.76 -6.77 -4.72
N SER A 92 -11.79 -6.12 -5.25
CA SER A 92 -13.12 -6.71 -5.37
C SER A 92 -13.10 -7.92 -6.29
N MET A 93 -13.78 -8.99 -5.89
CA MET A 93 -13.84 -10.23 -6.67
C MET A 93 -14.95 -10.21 -7.74
N ARG A 94 -15.94 -9.33 -7.63
CA ARG A 94 -17.03 -9.21 -8.59
C ARG A 94 -16.70 -8.20 -9.68
N GLN A 95 -16.87 -8.62 -10.94
CA GLN A 95 -16.77 -7.75 -12.10
C GLN A 95 -18.13 -7.16 -12.53
N ALA A 96 -19.16 -7.26 -11.68
CA ALA A 96 -20.51 -6.81 -12.07
C ALA A 96 -20.62 -5.28 -11.88
N GLU A 97 -20.89 -4.60 -12.98
CA GLU A 97 -21.43 -3.23 -13.03
C GLU A 97 -20.51 -2.09 -12.59
N ASN A 98 -19.20 -2.10 -12.92
CA ASN A 98 -18.30 -0.97 -12.68
C ASN A 98 -18.27 -0.47 -11.21
N LYS A 99 -18.57 -1.34 -10.28
CA LYS A 99 -18.52 -1.05 -8.84
C LYS A 99 -17.54 -2.03 -8.22
N GLY A 100 -16.37 -1.59 -7.93
CA GLY A 100 -15.38 -2.42 -7.28
C GLY A 100 -14.15 -1.60 -6.95
N HIS A 101 -13.34 -2.15 -6.06
CA HIS A 101 -12.16 -1.51 -5.54
C HIS A 101 -10.90 -2.21 -6.01
N VAL A 102 -9.87 -1.45 -6.33
CA VAL A 102 -8.49 -1.92 -6.41
C VAL A 102 -7.60 -0.99 -5.62
N ILE A 103 -6.98 -1.54 -4.59
CA ILE A 103 -6.18 -0.77 -3.65
C ILE A 103 -4.82 -1.43 -3.52
N LEU A 104 -3.75 -0.69 -3.85
CA LEU A 104 -2.39 -1.07 -3.51
C LEU A 104 -2.05 -0.45 -2.16
N ALA A 105 -1.58 -1.25 -1.21
CA ALA A 105 -1.28 -0.80 0.14
C ALA A 105 0.18 -1.02 0.53
N GLU A 106 0.77 0.00 1.11
CA GLU A 106 2.10 -0.01 1.74
C GLU A 106 1.94 0.34 3.21
N LEU A 107 2.31 -0.59 4.08
CA LEU A 107 2.24 -0.42 5.52
C LEU A 107 3.63 -0.12 6.07
N THR A 108 3.74 0.87 6.91
CA THR A 108 5.01 1.16 7.56
C THR A 108 4.88 1.17 9.07
N SER A 109 5.60 0.26 9.70
CA SER A 109 5.77 0.21 11.17
C SER A 109 6.64 1.35 11.70
N ALA A 110 6.93 2.34 10.88
CA ALA A 110 7.73 3.46 11.27
C ALA A 110 7.17 4.20 12.47
N LEU A 111 7.76 3.93 13.56
CA LEU A 111 7.65 4.73 14.76
C LEU A 111 8.25 6.12 14.51
N GLY A 112 7.44 7.14 14.40
CA GLY A 112 7.94 8.50 14.38
C GLY A 112 7.10 9.43 13.55
N GLY A 113 6.69 10.51 14.16
CA GLY A 113 6.01 11.60 13.50
C GLY A 113 6.75 12.16 12.27
N ALA A 114 6.20 13.16 11.64
CA ALA A 114 6.70 13.80 10.42
C ALA A 114 8.23 13.97 10.33
N TYR A 115 8.91 14.13 11.44
CA TYR A 115 10.37 14.25 11.52
C TYR A 115 11.16 13.03 11.03
N ASN A 116 10.61 11.82 11.13
CA ASN A 116 11.27 10.62 10.62
C ASN A 116 10.84 10.27 9.20
N LEU A 117 9.89 11.01 8.66
CA LEU A 117 9.30 10.77 7.36
C LEU A 117 10.05 11.51 6.24
N ALA A 118 10.74 12.61 6.58
CA ALA A 118 11.66 13.32 5.69
C ALA A 118 12.92 13.74 6.46
N ARG A 119 14.06 13.12 6.19
CA ARG A 119 15.34 13.54 6.77
C ARG A 119 16.15 14.35 5.76
N PRO A 120 16.55 15.59 6.08
CA PRO A 120 17.56 16.29 5.29
C PRO A 120 18.88 15.54 5.42
N ILE A 121 19.51 15.22 4.30
CA ILE A 121 20.87 14.69 4.24
C ILE A 121 21.75 15.81 3.70
N ARG A 122 22.77 16.17 4.46
CA ARG A 122 23.83 17.05 3.96
C ARG A 122 24.69 16.26 2.99
N LYS A 123 24.70 16.67 1.73
CA LYS A 123 25.65 16.21 0.74
C LYS A 123 26.38 17.45 0.21
N GLY A 124 27.60 17.66 0.63
CA GLY A 124 28.34 18.88 0.30
C GLY A 124 27.76 20.12 0.97
N GLN A 125 27.64 21.21 0.24
CA GLN A 125 27.04 22.47 0.71
C GLN A 125 25.52 22.54 0.48
N ASP A 126 24.93 21.61 -0.29
CA ASP A 126 23.52 21.58 -0.60
C ASP A 126 22.77 20.62 0.33
N LEU A 127 21.61 21.08 0.80
CA LEU A 127 20.65 20.26 1.53
C LEU A 127 19.85 19.42 0.51
N GLU A 128 20.27 18.20 0.27
CA GLU A 128 19.43 17.22 -0.42
C GLU A 128 18.45 16.62 0.59
N TYR A 129 17.18 16.86 0.39
CA TYR A 129 16.11 16.11 1.05
C TYR A 129 16.00 14.74 0.35
N ARG A 130 16.64 13.72 0.88
CA ARG A 130 16.23 12.37 0.53
C ARG A 130 14.89 12.15 1.21
N GLY A 131 13.88 11.99 0.39
CA GLY A 131 12.55 11.68 0.82
C GLY A 131 12.58 10.53 1.82
N GLY A 132 11.98 10.76 2.97
CA GLY A 132 11.87 9.75 4.00
C GLY A 132 10.93 8.64 3.59
N LYS A 133 10.21 8.10 4.54
CA LYS A 133 9.29 6.98 4.33
C LYS A 133 8.14 7.30 3.37
N TYR A 134 7.69 8.53 3.31
CA TYR A 134 6.66 8.98 2.35
C TYR A 134 7.10 8.80 0.90
N GLU A 135 8.30 9.26 0.55
CA GLU A 135 8.83 9.09 -0.81
C GLU A 135 9.12 7.62 -1.11
N LYS A 136 9.63 6.89 -0.12
CA LYS A 136 9.86 5.45 -0.26
C LYS A 136 8.55 4.72 -0.56
N ALA A 137 7.49 4.97 0.20
CA ALA A 137 6.19 4.36 0.01
C ALA A 137 5.56 4.74 -1.33
N ALA A 138 5.57 6.02 -1.70
CA ALA A 138 5.08 6.47 -3.00
C ALA A 138 5.81 5.77 -4.16
N LYS A 139 7.13 5.60 -4.06
CA LYS A 139 7.92 4.85 -5.05
C LYS A 139 7.55 3.36 -5.07
N GLN A 140 7.39 2.72 -3.91
CA GLN A 140 6.98 1.31 -3.85
C GLN A 140 5.63 1.09 -4.51
N LEU A 141 4.65 1.94 -4.17
CA LEU A 141 3.31 1.90 -4.75
C LEU A 141 3.34 2.17 -6.25
N GLY A 142 4.02 3.24 -6.69
CA GLY A 142 4.11 3.62 -8.10
C GLY A 142 4.81 2.56 -8.96
N GLU A 143 5.92 1.98 -8.48
CA GLU A 143 6.63 0.92 -9.20
C GLU A 143 5.85 -0.40 -9.22
N SER A 144 5.12 -0.73 -8.14
CA SER A 144 4.22 -1.89 -8.10
C SER A 144 3.08 -1.73 -9.09
N LEU A 145 2.45 -0.55 -9.08
CA LEU A 145 1.37 -0.22 -10.00
C LEU A 145 1.85 -0.27 -11.46
N ALA A 146 2.97 0.35 -11.78
CA ALA A 146 3.55 0.31 -13.13
C ALA A 146 3.79 -1.14 -13.60
N THR A 147 4.37 -1.97 -12.71
CA THR A 147 4.64 -3.39 -13.01
C THR A 147 3.36 -4.17 -13.28
N LEU A 148 2.32 -3.98 -12.50
CA LEU A 148 1.02 -4.63 -12.70
C LEU A 148 0.33 -4.13 -13.97
N MET A 149 0.39 -2.83 -14.25
CA MET A 149 -0.23 -2.21 -15.42
C MET A 149 0.49 -2.49 -16.74
N GLU A 150 1.73 -3.01 -16.73
CA GLU A 150 2.40 -3.54 -17.93
C GLU A 150 1.71 -4.80 -18.45
N VAL A 151 1.07 -5.61 -17.57
CA VAL A 151 0.36 -6.84 -17.93
C VAL A 151 -1.03 -6.51 -18.49
N PRO A 152 -1.34 -6.77 -19.76
CA PRO A 152 -2.59 -6.28 -20.38
C PRO A 152 -3.87 -6.77 -19.71
N THR A 153 -3.90 -8.02 -19.25
CA THR A 153 -5.06 -8.60 -18.57
C THR A 153 -5.30 -7.99 -17.20
N ILE A 154 -4.22 -7.72 -16.42
CA ILE A 154 -4.30 -7.04 -15.13
C ILE A 154 -4.71 -5.58 -15.32
N ARG A 155 -4.15 -4.90 -16.31
CA ARG A 155 -4.57 -3.53 -16.69
C ARG A 155 -6.06 -3.47 -16.99
N SER A 156 -6.55 -4.39 -17.81
CA SER A 156 -7.97 -4.45 -18.14
C SER A 156 -8.83 -4.70 -16.89
N TYR A 157 -8.39 -5.61 -16.01
CA TYR A 157 -9.06 -5.90 -14.76
C TYR A 157 -9.14 -4.67 -13.83
N PHE A 158 -8.02 -3.96 -13.65
CA PHE A 158 -7.99 -2.74 -12.83
C PHE A 158 -8.81 -1.59 -13.43
N ASN A 159 -8.80 -1.48 -14.75
CA ASN A 159 -9.58 -0.42 -15.45
C ASN A 159 -11.09 -0.60 -15.33
N CYS A 160 -11.58 -1.80 -15.03
CA CYS A 160 -12.99 -2.05 -14.75
C CYS A 160 -13.40 -1.65 -13.34
N MET A 161 -12.47 -1.31 -12.44
CA MET A 161 -12.76 -0.89 -11.08
C MET A 161 -13.08 0.61 -11.03
N GLU A 162 -14.08 0.98 -10.22
CA GLU A 162 -14.47 2.38 -10.01
C GLU A 162 -13.50 3.08 -9.07
N ASP A 163 -13.24 2.47 -7.91
CA ASP A 163 -12.33 3.00 -6.92
C ASP A 163 -10.93 2.41 -7.07
N LYS A 164 -9.96 3.27 -7.38
CA LYS A 164 -8.56 2.93 -7.67
C LYS A 164 -7.63 3.74 -6.79
N GLN A 165 -7.05 3.09 -5.78
CA GLN A 165 -6.28 3.75 -4.74
C GLN A 165 -4.90 3.14 -4.55
N CYS A 166 -3.97 4.01 -4.17
CA CYS A 166 -2.70 3.64 -3.56
C CYS A 166 -2.70 4.19 -2.13
N LEU A 167 -2.66 3.34 -1.13
CA LEU A 167 -2.70 3.73 0.27
C LEU A 167 -1.34 3.52 0.93
N MET A 168 -0.84 4.55 1.57
CA MET A 168 0.24 4.42 2.54
C MET A 168 -0.34 4.51 3.95
N ALA A 169 -0.29 3.40 4.69
CA ALA A 169 -0.66 3.38 6.09
C ALA A 169 0.58 3.49 6.99
N TYR A 170 0.49 4.30 8.03
CA TYR A 170 1.59 4.47 8.97
C TYR A 170 1.10 4.59 10.42
N LYS A 171 1.90 4.05 11.36
CA LYS A 171 1.62 4.17 12.78
C LYS A 171 2.10 5.53 13.27
N ILE A 172 1.20 6.34 13.82
CA ILE A 172 1.59 7.47 14.67
C ILE A 172 1.96 6.89 16.03
N ASN A 173 3.16 7.17 16.51
CA ASN A 173 3.52 6.73 17.83
C ASN A 173 2.56 7.31 18.87
N SER A 174 2.00 6.43 19.66
CA SER A 174 1.18 6.79 20.80
C SER A 174 1.96 7.72 21.76
N TYR A 175 1.23 8.56 22.45
CA TYR A 175 1.72 9.59 23.37
C TYR A 175 2.52 9.03 24.57
N ASP A 176 2.74 7.72 24.64
CA ASP A 176 3.35 7.04 25.77
C ASP A 176 4.89 7.01 25.75
N ASP A 177 5.52 7.45 24.65
CA ASP A 177 6.98 7.55 24.61
C ASP A 177 7.45 8.86 25.28
N PRO A 178 8.19 8.77 26.43
CA PRO A 178 8.69 9.93 27.15
C PRO A 178 9.56 10.88 26.33
N LEU A 179 10.31 10.38 25.35
CA LEU A 179 11.13 11.19 24.44
C LEU A 179 10.31 12.05 23.48
N LYS A 180 9.08 11.65 23.20
CA LYS A 180 8.16 12.37 22.29
C LYS A 180 7.29 13.40 23.00
N ARG A 181 7.18 13.34 24.32
CA ARG A 181 6.59 14.43 25.12
C ARG A 181 7.38 15.74 24.96
N MET A 182 8.61 15.66 24.44
CA MET A 182 9.47 16.82 24.15
C MET A 182 9.24 17.45 22.77
N LEU A 183 8.40 16.88 21.91
CA LEU A 183 8.02 17.54 20.67
C LEU A 183 7.22 18.82 20.97
N HIS A 184 7.52 19.87 20.21
CA HIS A 184 6.87 21.16 20.37
C HIS A 184 5.35 21.01 20.36
N PRO A 185 4.58 21.70 21.23
CA PRO A 185 3.13 21.58 21.28
C PRO A 185 2.44 21.83 19.93
N MET A 186 3.02 22.70 19.10
CA MET A 186 2.54 22.99 17.74
C MET A 186 2.62 21.79 16.81
N ASP A 187 3.71 21.00 16.89
CA ASP A 187 3.88 19.81 16.07
C ASP A 187 2.85 18.72 16.42
N ARG A 188 2.46 18.66 17.69
CA ARG A 188 1.38 17.76 18.16
C ARG A 188 0.03 18.19 17.62
N TYR A 189 -0.25 19.48 17.62
CA TYR A 189 -1.51 20.04 17.17
C TYR A 189 -1.69 19.80 15.67
N LEU A 190 -0.66 20.06 14.88
CA LEU A 190 -0.65 19.79 13.43
C LEU A 190 -0.80 18.32 13.08
N MET A 191 -0.30 17.41 13.95
CA MET A 191 -0.47 15.97 13.75
C MET A 191 -1.88 15.48 14.06
N ILE A 192 -2.54 16.05 15.06
CA ILE A 192 -3.88 15.64 15.49
C ILE A 192 -4.95 16.13 14.50
N GLU A 193 -4.73 17.28 13.88
CA GLU A 193 -5.68 17.87 12.93
C GLU A 193 -5.36 17.57 11.46
N SER A 194 -4.33 16.76 11.19
CA SER A 194 -4.00 16.45 9.81
C SER A 194 -5.11 15.62 9.16
N ALA A 195 -5.42 15.88 7.89
CA ALA A 195 -6.36 15.08 7.14
C ALA A 195 -5.97 13.58 7.08
N GLU A 196 -4.72 13.25 7.37
CA GLU A 196 -4.19 11.89 7.42
C GLU A 196 -4.73 11.08 8.61
N THR A 197 -5.21 11.75 9.67
CA THR A 197 -5.82 11.11 10.85
C THR A 197 -7.33 10.93 10.72
N GLN A 198 -7.92 11.44 9.65
CA GLN A 198 -9.33 11.28 9.35
C GLN A 198 -9.56 10.04 8.50
N ASN A 199 -10.80 9.55 8.51
CA ASN A 199 -11.19 8.45 7.64
C ASN A 199 -10.94 8.79 6.17
N ASN A 200 -10.56 7.79 5.40
CA ASN A 200 -10.05 7.90 4.02
C ASN A 200 -8.72 8.64 3.87
N GLY A 201 -8.12 9.15 4.95
CA GLY A 201 -6.83 9.80 4.94
C GLY A 201 -6.74 11.05 4.05
N ALA A 202 -5.52 11.54 3.84
CA ALA A 202 -5.23 12.70 3.00
C ALA A 202 -4.86 12.28 1.58
N GLU A 203 -5.49 12.90 0.59
CA GLU A 203 -5.10 12.76 -0.81
C GLU A 203 -3.81 13.54 -1.09
N ILE A 204 -2.87 12.89 -1.75
CA ILE A 204 -1.55 13.45 -2.07
C ILE A 204 -1.33 13.35 -3.58
N ALA A 205 -0.93 14.44 -4.19
CA ALA A 205 -0.60 14.44 -5.61
C ALA A 205 0.69 13.63 -5.85
N ASP A 206 0.60 12.61 -6.70
CA ASP A 206 1.74 11.85 -7.20
C ASP A 206 1.61 11.64 -8.71
N VAL A 207 2.58 12.16 -9.47
CA VAL A 207 2.51 12.18 -10.94
C VAL A 207 2.47 10.76 -11.54
N ILE A 208 3.21 9.81 -10.95
CA ILE A 208 3.30 8.44 -11.48
C ILE A 208 1.99 7.72 -11.20
N ILE A 209 1.54 7.71 -9.96
CA ILE A 209 0.32 7.02 -9.54
C ILE A 209 -0.89 7.60 -10.28
N ASN A 210 -1.00 8.94 -10.33
CA ASN A 210 -2.11 9.61 -11.00
C ASN A 210 -2.13 9.36 -12.53
N SER A 211 -0.96 9.13 -13.17
CA SER A 211 -0.89 8.82 -14.60
C SER A 211 -1.56 7.49 -14.97
N PHE A 212 -1.71 6.57 -14.02
CA PHE A 212 -2.45 5.32 -14.18
C PHE A 212 -3.93 5.43 -13.81
N GLY A 213 -4.42 6.62 -13.43
CA GLY A 213 -5.79 6.84 -12.99
C GLY A 213 -6.08 6.37 -11.56
N PHE A 214 -5.04 6.23 -10.74
CA PHE A 214 -5.13 5.95 -9.31
C PHE A 214 -4.97 7.22 -8.49
N THR A 215 -5.57 7.24 -7.31
CA THR A 215 -5.39 8.31 -6.31
C THR A 215 -4.42 7.81 -5.22
N TYR A 216 -3.43 8.63 -4.87
CA TYR A 216 -2.54 8.31 -3.75
C TYR A 216 -3.05 8.96 -2.47
N ARG A 217 -3.17 8.16 -1.41
CA ARG A 217 -3.59 8.62 -0.08
C ARG A 217 -2.64 8.18 1.01
N ARG A 218 -2.50 9.02 2.03
CA ARG A 218 -1.83 8.67 3.28
C ARG A 218 -2.84 8.62 4.40
N ILE A 219 -2.83 7.53 5.15
CA ILE A 219 -3.74 7.28 6.25
C ILE A 219 -2.96 6.88 7.50
N SER A 220 -3.32 7.44 8.64
CA SER A 220 -2.67 7.08 9.89
C SER A 220 -3.38 5.91 10.58
N HIS A 221 -2.63 5.16 11.36
CA HIS A 221 -3.20 4.13 12.23
C HIS A 221 -4.28 4.71 13.14
N GLY A 222 -5.42 4.04 13.18
CA GLY A 222 -6.61 4.48 13.93
C GLY A 222 -7.66 5.19 13.09
N ALA A 223 -7.33 5.57 11.84
CA ALA A 223 -8.31 5.94 10.82
C ALA A 223 -8.58 4.72 9.92
N TYR A 224 -9.71 4.69 9.26
CA TYR A 224 -10.09 3.60 8.34
C TYR A 224 -10.30 4.12 6.91
N TYR A 225 -10.14 3.22 5.96
CA TYR A 225 -10.51 3.45 4.57
C TYR A 225 -11.90 2.86 4.31
N GLN A 226 -12.80 3.67 3.74
CA GLN A 226 -14.17 3.27 3.42
C GLN A 226 -14.18 2.55 2.05
N LEU A 227 -14.63 1.29 2.04
CA LEU A 227 -14.85 0.47 0.85
C LEU A 227 -16.25 0.67 0.28
#